data_2866eba295bf3c1dcde5b90df1825fba
#
_entry.id   2866eba295bf3c1dcde5b90df1825fba
#
_cell.length_a   1.000
_cell.length_b   1.000
_cell.length_c   1.000
_cell.angle_alpha   90.00
_cell.angle_beta   90.00
_cell.angle_gamma   90.00
#
_symmetry.space_group_name_H-M   'P 1'
#
loop_
_entity.id
_entity.type
_entity.pdbx_description
1 polymer ?
#
loop_
_entity_poly.entity_id
_entity_poly.type
_entity_poly.pdbx_seq_one_letter_code
_entity_poly.pdbx_strand_id
1 'polypeptide(L)'
;MKRLVVAITGASGAMYGIRLLQWLRESAQVETHLMISDAGVLSMHYELDMKRKDVEALADVVHSVRDVGACVASGSFQSEGMIIAPCSMKTLGSVAHGLSDNLISRAADVMLKERRRLVLMVRETPFNLAHLRNMTSVTEMGGIIYPPLPALYQKPQSIEDMVDHTTGRVLDLFGIEQTLAPQWQGIKLQRAES
;
A
#
# COMPACT_ATOMS: atom_id res chain seq x y z
N MET A 1 18.88 -4.02 9.04
CA MET A 1 17.79 -3.05 8.83
C MET A 1 16.51 -3.84 8.56
N LYS A 2 15.37 -3.40 9.06
CA LYS A 2 14.06 -3.98 8.72
C LYS A 2 13.77 -3.72 7.24
N ARG A 3 13.00 -4.59 6.59
CA ARG A 3 12.66 -4.46 5.16
C ARG A 3 11.17 -4.37 4.97
N LEU A 4 10.73 -3.52 4.04
CA LEU A 4 9.34 -3.39 3.66
C LEU A 4 9.18 -3.46 2.15
N VAL A 5 8.25 -4.30 1.69
CA VAL A 5 7.95 -4.42 0.27
C VAL A 5 6.81 -3.47 -0.10
N VAL A 6 6.98 -2.67 -1.14
CA VAL A 6 5.97 -1.74 -1.64
C VAL A 6 5.67 -2.06 -3.10
N ALA A 7 4.40 -2.14 -3.46
CA ALA A 7 3.99 -2.31 -4.84
C ALA A 7 2.99 -1.22 -5.26
N ILE A 8 3.16 -0.70 -6.49
CA ILE A 8 2.23 0.24 -7.12
C ILE A 8 1.57 -0.45 -8.30
N THR A 9 0.24 -0.53 -8.29
CA THR A 9 -0.52 -1.19 -9.36
C THR A 9 -1.49 -0.24 -10.07
N GLY A 10 -2.12 -0.71 -11.15
CA GLY A 10 -2.93 0.12 -12.03
C GLY A 10 -4.34 0.41 -11.49
N ALA A 11 -4.41 1.18 -10.43
CA ALA A 11 -5.65 1.81 -9.96
C ALA A 11 -5.37 3.30 -9.72
N SER A 12 -6.39 4.13 -9.71
CA SER A 12 -6.24 5.55 -9.37
C SER A 12 -5.77 5.70 -7.91
N GLY A 13 -4.95 6.72 -7.64
CA GLY A 13 -4.38 6.98 -6.34
C GLY A 13 -2.90 6.54 -6.21
N ALA A 14 -2.13 6.58 -7.30
CA ALA A 14 -0.68 6.34 -7.29
C ALA A 14 0.04 7.21 -6.24
N MET A 15 -0.50 8.37 -5.92
CA MET A 15 0.01 9.29 -4.91
C MET A 15 0.16 8.65 -3.53
N TYR A 16 -0.66 7.69 -3.13
CA TYR A 16 -0.53 6.99 -1.84
C TYR A 16 0.77 6.18 -1.77
N GLY A 17 1.06 5.41 -2.81
CA GLY A 17 2.31 4.64 -2.88
C GLY A 17 3.55 5.53 -2.96
N ILE A 18 3.47 6.64 -3.69
CA ILE A 18 4.56 7.62 -3.82
C ILE A 18 4.80 8.31 -2.48
N ARG A 19 3.75 8.78 -1.81
CA ARG A 19 3.88 9.45 -0.50
C ARG A 19 4.43 8.51 0.57
N LEU A 20 4.01 7.24 0.53
CA LEU A 20 4.56 6.19 1.37
C LEU A 20 6.08 6.05 1.17
N LEU A 21 6.55 5.95 -0.08
CA LEU A 21 7.97 5.85 -0.40
C LEU A 21 8.76 7.10 0.03
N GLN A 22 8.22 8.30 -0.19
CA GLN A 22 8.82 9.56 0.26
C GLN A 22 9.06 9.54 1.76
N TRP A 23 8.02 9.22 2.56
CA TRP A 23 8.12 9.16 4.01
C TRP A 23 9.12 8.09 4.47
N LEU A 24 9.08 6.89 3.90
CA LEU A 24 9.99 5.81 4.26
C LEU A 24 11.45 6.18 3.98
N ARG A 25 11.72 6.86 2.86
CA ARG A 25 13.05 7.38 2.51
C ARG A 25 13.52 8.45 3.49
N GLU A 26 12.67 9.43 3.82
CA GLU A 26 12.99 10.51 4.76
C GLU A 26 13.26 9.98 6.17
N SER A 27 12.46 9.03 6.63
CA SER A 27 12.56 8.46 7.98
C SER A 27 13.69 7.44 8.14
N ALA A 28 14.16 6.84 7.04
CA ALA A 28 15.23 5.85 6.98
C ALA A 28 15.12 4.69 8.00
N GLN A 29 13.89 4.33 8.40
CA GLN A 29 13.63 3.29 9.40
C GLN A 29 13.68 1.87 8.81
N VAL A 30 13.42 1.73 7.52
CA VAL A 30 13.36 0.44 6.81
C VAL A 30 14.06 0.54 5.45
N GLU A 31 14.57 -0.58 4.96
CA GLU A 31 15.00 -0.77 3.56
C GLU A 31 13.77 -1.06 2.71
N THR A 32 13.52 -0.26 1.69
CA THR A 32 12.36 -0.35 0.84
C THR A 32 12.63 -1.16 -0.44
N HIS A 33 11.76 -2.13 -0.74
CA HIS A 33 11.80 -2.95 -1.96
C HIS A 33 10.58 -2.63 -2.82
N LEU A 34 10.78 -1.99 -3.95
CA LEU A 34 9.72 -1.46 -4.81
C LEU A 34 9.47 -2.32 -6.04
N MET A 35 8.20 -2.54 -6.35
CA MET A 35 7.70 -3.08 -7.62
C MET A 35 6.62 -2.16 -8.19
N ILE A 36 6.69 -1.86 -9.50
CA ILE A 36 5.68 -1.04 -10.18
C ILE A 36 5.17 -1.82 -11.39
N SER A 37 3.88 -2.10 -11.45
CA SER A 37 3.28 -2.74 -12.62
C SER A 37 3.24 -1.78 -13.83
N ASP A 38 3.17 -2.32 -15.05
CA ASP A 38 3.06 -1.50 -16.27
C ASP A 38 1.81 -0.58 -16.21
N ALA A 39 0.68 -1.09 -15.68
CA ALA A 39 -0.50 -0.27 -15.47
C ALA A 39 -0.32 0.79 -14.36
N GLY A 40 0.49 0.50 -13.33
CA GLY A 40 0.87 1.47 -12.29
C GLY A 40 1.68 2.62 -12.87
N VAL A 41 2.60 2.34 -13.79
CA VAL A 41 3.36 3.38 -14.52
C VAL A 41 2.44 4.30 -15.29
N LEU A 42 1.43 3.74 -15.98
CA LEU A 42 0.45 4.54 -16.72
C LEU A 42 -0.36 5.45 -15.78
N SER A 43 -0.82 4.92 -14.64
CA SER A 43 -1.56 5.70 -13.65
C SER A 43 -0.73 6.85 -13.07
N MET A 44 0.53 6.58 -12.68
CA MET A 44 1.45 7.62 -12.19
C MET A 44 1.67 8.73 -13.20
N HIS A 45 1.89 8.36 -14.46
CA HIS A 45 2.11 9.34 -15.53
C HIS A 45 0.86 10.19 -15.76
N TYR A 46 -0.32 9.57 -15.83
CA TYR A 46 -1.58 10.25 -16.12
C TYR A 46 -2.05 11.14 -14.96
N GLU A 47 -1.88 10.70 -13.71
CA GLU A 47 -2.39 11.42 -12.53
C GLU A 47 -1.42 12.49 -12.02
N LEU A 48 -0.11 12.30 -12.20
CA LEU A 48 0.92 13.06 -11.49
C LEU A 48 2.04 13.58 -12.40
N ASP A 49 1.99 13.34 -13.71
CA ASP A 49 3.06 13.63 -14.66
C ASP A 49 4.44 13.07 -14.27
N MET A 50 4.48 12.05 -13.40
CA MET A 50 5.72 11.45 -12.92
C MET A 50 6.19 10.33 -13.84
N LYS A 51 7.51 10.26 -14.03
CA LYS A 51 8.15 9.17 -14.76
C LYS A 51 8.50 8.03 -13.81
N ARG A 52 8.54 6.81 -14.35
CA ARG A 52 8.92 5.60 -13.61
C ARG A 52 10.22 5.79 -12.82
N LYS A 53 11.27 6.36 -13.45
CA LYS A 53 12.59 6.55 -12.78
C LYS A 53 12.51 7.47 -11.56
N ASP A 54 11.62 8.48 -11.58
CA ASP A 54 11.49 9.43 -10.47
C ASP A 54 10.92 8.74 -9.23
N VAL A 55 9.99 7.80 -9.42
CA VAL A 55 9.42 6.99 -8.34
C VAL A 55 10.38 5.87 -7.91
N GLU A 56 11.05 5.22 -8.85
CA GLU A 56 12.08 4.21 -8.55
C GLU A 56 13.22 4.79 -7.70
N ALA A 57 13.58 6.05 -7.91
CA ALA A 57 14.60 6.75 -7.12
C ALA A 57 14.20 6.99 -5.65
N LEU A 58 12.94 6.79 -5.27
CA LEU A 58 12.48 6.90 -3.89
C LEU A 58 12.73 5.63 -3.07
N ALA A 59 12.99 4.49 -3.71
CA ALA A 59 13.19 3.21 -3.05
C ALA A 59 14.68 2.83 -3.00
N ASP A 60 15.04 1.99 -2.01
CA ASP A 60 16.41 1.49 -1.86
C ASP A 60 16.71 0.39 -2.89
N VAL A 61 15.75 -0.48 -3.16
CA VAL A 61 15.85 -1.59 -4.11
C VAL A 61 14.63 -1.63 -5.02
N VAL A 62 14.85 -1.76 -6.31
CA VAL A 62 13.79 -1.86 -7.32
C VAL A 62 13.83 -3.23 -7.98
N HIS A 63 12.67 -3.87 -8.08
CA HIS A 63 12.52 -5.16 -8.74
C HIS A 63 11.65 -5.05 -10.00
N SER A 64 12.04 -5.73 -11.06
CA SER A 64 11.17 -5.92 -12.22
C SER A 64 9.99 -6.82 -11.86
N VAL A 65 8.77 -6.42 -12.22
CA VAL A 65 7.57 -7.26 -12.02
C VAL A 65 7.61 -8.59 -12.77
N ARG A 66 8.49 -8.71 -13.76
CA ARG A 66 8.68 -9.94 -14.56
C ARG A 66 9.72 -10.88 -13.95
N ASP A 67 10.51 -10.41 -13.00
CA ASP A 67 11.55 -11.20 -12.33
C ASP A 67 10.95 -12.00 -11.16
N VAL A 68 10.26 -13.07 -11.46
CA VAL A 68 9.67 -13.99 -10.46
C VAL A 68 10.73 -14.77 -9.65
N GLY A 69 12.00 -14.65 -9.99
CA GLY A 69 13.15 -15.21 -9.26
C GLY A 69 13.79 -14.24 -8.27
N ALA A 70 13.33 -12.97 -8.18
CA ALA A 70 13.86 -12.00 -7.25
C ALA A 70 13.73 -12.45 -5.78
N CYS A 71 14.57 -11.91 -4.90
CA CYS A 71 14.62 -12.30 -3.48
C CYS A 71 13.26 -12.23 -2.77
N VAL A 72 12.42 -11.24 -3.08
CA VAL A 72 11.07 -11.06 -2.51
C VAL A 72 10.09 -12.17 -2.88
N ALA A 73 10.41 -13.02 -3.86
CA ALA A 73 9.63 -14.19 -4.25
C ALA A 73 9.86 -15.41 -3.34
N SER A 74 10.79 -15.31 -2.38
CA SER A 74 11.16 -16.39 -1.46
C SER A 74 10.72 -16.11 -0.03
N GLY A 75 10.19 -17.12 0.66
CA GLY A 75 9.87 -17.04 2.09
C GLY A 75 11.09 -16.83 2.99
N SER A 76 12.31 -17.16 2.53
CA SER A 76 13.55 -16.92 3.26
C SER A 76 13.96 -15.43 3.30
N PHE A 77 13.41 -14.60 2.39
CA PHE A 77 13.61 -13.16 2.43
C PHE A 77 12.84 -12.55 3.59
N GLN A 78 13.55 -12.11 4.63
CA GLN A 78 12.93 -11.53 5.82
C GLN A 78 12.45 -10.10 5.56
N SER A 79 11.17 -9.83 5.81
CA SER A 79 10.56 -8.50 5.71
C SER A 79 9.46 -8.33 6.76
N GLU A 80 9.16 -7.09 7.13
CA GLU A 80 8.04 -6.74 8.01
C GLU A 80 6.68 -6.98 7.33
N GLY A 81 6.66 -7.10 6.01
CA GLY A 81 5.50 -7.37 5.20
C GLY A 81 5.48 -6.60 3.88
N MET A 82 4.29 -6.42 3.32
CA MET A 82 4.09 -5.79 2.01
C MET A 82 2.88 -4.84 2.02
N ILE A 83 3.02 -3.73 1.33
CA ILE A 83 1.95 -2.76 1.05
C ILE A 83 1.74 -2.68 -0.46
N ILE A 84 0.51 -2.85 -0.93
CA ILE A 84 0.13 -2.62 -2.33
C ILE A 84 -0.70 -1.34 -2.39
N ALA A 85 -0.11 -0.25 -2.85
CA ALA A 85 -0.67 1.10 -2.81
C ALA A 85 -0.49 1.86 -4.14
N PRO A 86 -1.54 2.02 -4.93
CA PRO A 86 -2.87 1.44 -4.82
C PRO A 86 -2.92 -0.03 -5.26
N CYS A 87 -3.95 -0.75 -4.83
CA CYS A 87 -4.22 -2.12 -5.26
C CYS A 87 -5.39 -2.17 -6.26
N SER A 88 -5.12 -2.58 -7.49
CA SER A 88 -6.14 -2.78 -8.51
C SER A 88 -6.95 -4.05 -8.27
N MET A 89 -8.18 -4.10 -8.82
CA MET A 89 -9.03 -5.30 -8.73
C MET A 89 -8.41 -6.52 -9.41
N LYS A 90 -7.59 -6.33 -10.46
CA LYS A 90 -6.80 -7.41 -11.06
C LYS A 90 -5.83 -8.00 -10.03
N THR A 91 -5.07 -7.15 -9.35
CA THR A 91 -4.10 -7.59 -8.34
C THR A 91 -4.79 -8.23 -7.14
N LEU A 92 -5.89 -7.63 -6.64
CA LEU A 92 -6.73 -8.22 -5.60
C LEU A 92 -7.22 -9.62 -6.00
N GLY A 93 -7.72 -9.79 -7.23
CA GLY A 93 -8.17 -11.07 -7.75
C GLY A 93 -7.05 -12.11 -7.81
N SER A 94 -5.86 -11.71 -8.28
CA SER A 94 -4.69 -12.60 -8.30
C SER A 94 -4.32 -13.08 -6.90
N VAL A 95 -4.26 -12.18 -5.92
CA VAL A 95 -3.96 -12.52 -4.51
C VAL A 95 -5.05 -13.42 -3.93
N ALA A 96 -6.33 -13.11 -4.14
CA ALA A 96 -7.46 -13.87 -3.61
C ALA A 96 -7.48 -15.33 -4.10
N HIS A 97 -6.95 -15.58 -5.29
CA HIS A 97 -6.93 -16.90 -5.93
C HIS A 97 -5.54 -17.58 -5.90
N GLY A 98 -4.56 -17.01 -5.20
CA GLY A 98 -3.20 -17.56 -5.12
C GLY A 98 -2.47 -17.59 -6.46
N LEU A 99 -2.82 -16.72 -7.40
CA LEU A 99 -2.17 -16.62 -8.69
C LEU A 99 -0.83 -15.90 -8.55
N SER A 100 0.24 -16.46 -9.11
CA SER A 100 1.61 -15.95 -9.02
C SER A 100 2.18 -15.68 -10.41
N ASP A 101 1.41 -14.99 -11.25
CA ASP A 101 1.72 -14.69 -12.65
C ASP A 101 2.76 -13.57 -12.83
N ASN A 102 3.06 -12.84 -11.77
CA ASN A 102 4.08 -11.79 -11.73
C ASN A 102 4.66 -11.64 -10.32
N LEU A 103 5.73 -10.87 -10.18
CA LEU A 103 6.44 -10.74 -8.91
C LEU A 103 5.58 -10.09 -7.81
N ILE A 104 4.65 -9.18 -8.15
CA ILE A 104 3.77 -8.55 -7.15
C ILE A 104 2.83 -9.59 -6.52
N SER A 105 2.12 -10.36 -7.35
CA SER A 105 1.22 -11.42 -6.86
C SER A 105 2.01 -12.54 -6.16
N ARG A 106 3.20 -12.88 -6.65
CA ARG A 106 4.08 -13.86 -5.99
C ARG A 106 4.56 -13.38 -4.62
N ALA A 107 5.03 -12.13 -4.48
CA ALA A 107 5.46 -11.58 -3.20
C ALA A 107 4.28 -11.51 -2.20
N ALA A 108 3.09 -11.13 -2.66
CA ALA A 108 1.89 -11.13 -1.82
C ALA A 108 1.53 -12.54 -1.32
N ASP A 109 1.60 -13.57 -2.18
CA ASP A 109 1.44 -14.98 -1.80
C ASP A 109 2.47 -15.40 -0.74
N VAL A 110 3.74 -14.99 -0.91
CA VAL A 110 4.78 -15.22 0.09
C VAL A 110 4.42 -14.58 1.42
N MET A 111 3.93 -13.34 1.45
CA MET A 111 3.53 -12.69 2.71
C MET A 111 2.44 -13.50 3.41
N LEU A 112 1.42 -13.94 2.69
CA LEU A 112 0.32 -14.73 3.27
C LEU A 112 0.78 -16.10 3.79
N LYS A 113 1.56 -16.85 3.01
CA LYS A 113 2.01 -18.19 3.45
C LYS A 113 3.00 -18.14 4.62
N GLU A 114 3.80 -17.08 4.73
CA GLU A 114 4.75 -16.85 5.83
C GLU A 114 4.10 -16.12 7.02
N ARG A 115 2.77 -15.87 6.97
CA ARG A 115 2.03 -15.15 8.01
C ARG A 115 2.58 -13.75 8.30
N ARG A 116 3.13 -13.10 7.28
CA ARG A 116 3.59 -11.71 7.34
C ARG A 116 2.47 -10.76 6.94
N ARG A 117 2.56 -9.53 7.41
CA ARG A 117 1.53 -8.52 7.14
C ARG A 117 1.48 -8.16 5.65
N LEU A 118 0.28 -8.23 5.08
CA LEU A 118 -0.01 -7.81 3.72
C LEU A 118 -1.17 -6.81 3.77
N VAL A 119 -0.91 -5.57 3.32
CA VAL A 119 -1.93 -4.52 3.23
C VAL A 119 -2.22 -4.23 1.76
N LEU A 120 -3.49 -4.32 1.38
CA LEU A 120 -3.97 -4.00 0.04
C LEU A 120 -4.82 -2.73 0.11
N MET A 121 -4.29 -1.62 -0.38
CA MET A 121 -5.03 -0.36 -0.49
C MET A 121 -5.91 -0.42 -1.75
N VAL A 122 -6.99 -1.18 -1.65
CA VAL A 122 -7.89 -1.43 -2.77
C VAL A 122 -8.62 -0.16 -3.17
N ARG A 123 -8.63 0.15 -4.49
CA ARG A 123 -9.32 1.33 -5.01
C ARG A 123 -10.16 0.95 -6.22
N GLU A 124 -11.47 0.99 -6.02
CA GLU A 124 -12.49 0.75 -7.02
C GLU A 124 -13.86 1.28 -6.53
N THR A 125 -14.71 1.70 -7.46
CA THR A 125 -16.09 2.06 -7.16
C THR A 125 -16.92 2.06 -8.45
N PRO A 126 -18.19 1.55 -8.48
CA PRO A 126 -18.81 0.73 -7.43
C PRO A 126 -18.24 -0.69 -7.39
N PHE A 127 -18.43 -1.41 -6.28
CA PHE A 127 -18.02 -2.81 -6.17
C PHE A 127 -19.05 -3.73 -6.81
N ASN A 128 -18.57 -4.75 -7.53
CA ASN A 128 -19.37 -5.90 -7.92
C ASN A 128 -19.15 -7.07 -6.93
N LEU A 129 -19.95 -8.14 -7.10
CA LEU A 129 -19.87 -9.30 -6.21
C LEU A 129 -18.52 -10.01 -6.23
N ALA A 130 -17.81 -10.04 -7.37
CA ALA A 130 -16.47 -10.64 -7.46
C ALA A 130 -15.46 -9.84 -6.61
N HIS A 131 -15.52 -8.50 -6.65
CA HIS A 131 -14.68 -7.64 -5.82
C HIS A 131 -14.89 -7.93 -4.33
N LEU A 132 -16.15 -8.00 -3.88
CA LEU A 132 -16.49 -8.26 -2.49
C LEU A 132 -16.03 -9.65 -2.03
N ARG A 133 -16.22 -10.69 -2.86
CA ARG A 133 -15.77 -12.06 -2.57
C ARG A 133 -14.23 -12.13 -2.48
N ASN A 134 -13.52 -11.47 -3.39
CA ASN A 134 -12.07 -11.42 -3.37
C ASN A 134 -11.53 -10.71 -2.13
N MET A 135 -12.16 -9.59 -1.71
CA MET A 135 -11.80 -8.92 -0.45
C MET A 135 -12.04 -9.81 0.76
N THR A 136 -13.16 -10.52 0.81
CA THR A 136 -13.45 -11.50 1.87
C THR A 136 -12.39 -12.59 1.91
N SER A 137 -12.10 -13.22 0.77
CA SER A 137 -11.09 -14.28 0.69
C SER A 137 -9.71 -13.83 1.16
N VAL A 138 -9.26 -12.65 0.74
CA VAL A 138 -7.96 -12.09 1.20
C VAL A 138 -7.98 -11.83 2.70
N THR A 139 -9.09 -11.34 3.25
CA THR A 139 -9.23 -11.10 4.70
C THR A 139 -9.19 -12.40 5.49
N GLU A 140 -9.86 -13.45 5.03
CA GLU A 140 -9.84 -14.79 5.64
C GLU A 140 -8.43 -15.40 5.64
N MET A 141 -7.62 -15.13 4.61
CA MET A 141 -6.22 -15.55 4.55
C MET A 141 -5.28 -14.72 5.43
N GLY A 142 -5.78 -13.65 6.06
CA GLY A 142 -4.99 -12.78 6.95
C GLY A 142 -4.43 -11.52 6.29
N GLY A 143 -4.79 -11.22 5.04
CA GLY A 143 -4.50 -9.94 4.40
C GLY A 143 -5.40 -8.83 4.94
N ILE A 144 -4.93 -7.60 4.86
CA ILE A 144 -5.65 -6.41 5.33
C ILE A 144 -6.16 -5.65 4.11
N ILE A 145 -7.48 -5.59 3.97
CA ILE A 145 -8.14 -4.74 2.96
C ILE A 145 -8.24 -3.33 3.53
N TYR A 146 -7.55 -2.39 2.90
CA TYR A 146 -7.46 -1.01 3.35
C TYR A 146 -7.82 -0.04 2.21
N PRO A 147 -9.10 0.20 1.92
CA PRO A 147 -9.47 1.23 0.95
C PRO A 147 -9.08 2.62 1.48
N PRO A 148 -8.48 3.49 0.63
CA PRO A 148 -8.04 4.82 1.06
C PRO A 148 -9.24 5.78 1.15
N LEU A 149 -10.02 5.63 2.21
CA LEU A 149 -11.18 6.48 2.49
C LEU A 149 -10.77 7.72 3.29
N PRO A 150 -11.25 8.92 2.94
CA PRO A 150 -10.89 10.14 3.64
C PRO A 150 -11.44 10.16 5.07
N ALA A 151 -10.57 10.49 6.03
CA ALA A 151 -10.93 10.65 7.45
C ALA A 151 -11.45 12.08 7.71
N LEU A 152 -12.71 12.36 7.33
CA LEU A 152 -13.28 13.70 7.38
C LEU A 152 -13.37 14.30 8.79
N TYR A 153 -13.36 13.47 9.84
CA TYR A 153 -13.30 13.93 11.23
C TYR A 153 -11.99 14.65 11.59
N GLN A 154 -10.93 14.47 10.78
CA GLN A 154 -9.68 15.23 10.90
C GLN A 154 -9.75 16.63 10.26
N LYS A 155 -10.87 16.96 9.57
CA LYS A 155 -11.09 18.23 8.88
C LYS A 155 -9.95 18.58 7.89
N PRO A 156 -9.58 17.66 6.95
CA PRO A 156 -8.51 17.90 6.00
C PRO A 156 -8.80 19.17 5.18
N GLN A 157 -7.76 19.96 4.91
CA GLN A 157 -7.85 21.19 4.13
C GLN A 157 -7.37 21.00 2.69
N SER A 158 -6.70 19.90 2.41
CA SER A 158 -6.14 19.58 1.11
C SER A 158 -6.25 18.07 0.79
N ILE A 159 -5.97 17.69 -0.44
CA ILE A 159 -5.84 16.28 -0.83
C ILE A 159 -4.61 15.67 -0.15
N GLU A 160 -3.55 16.44 -0.04
CA GLU A 160 -2.30 16.05 0.62
C GLU A 160 -2.54 15.65 2.08
N ASP A 161 -3.37 16.39 2.83
CA ASP A 161 -3.75 16.06 4.21
C ASP A 161 -4.44 14.68 4.29
N MET A 162 -5.31 14.37 3.32
CA MET A 162 -5.99 13.07 3.25
C MET A 162 -5.02 11.94 2.93
N VAL A 163 -4.07 12.20 2.03
CA VAL A 163 -3.04 11.23 1.64
C VAL A 163 -2.08 10.98 2.80
N ASP A 164 -1.63 12.03 3.46
CA ASP A 164 -0.73 11.94 4.62
C ASP A 164 -1.37 11.17 5.77
N HIS A 165 -2.60 11.51 6.14
CA HIS A 165 -3.32 10.77 7.17
C HIS A 165 -3.47 9.28 6.83
N THR A 166 -3.88 8.97 5.60
CA THR A 166 -4.04 7.59 5.14
C THR A 166 -2.71 6.83 5.16
N THR A 167 -1.64 7.47 4.66
CA THR A 167 -0.27 6.91 4.65
C THR A 167 0.21 6.64 6.06
N GLY A 168 0.07 7.59 6.97
CA GLY A 168 0.44 7.42 8.38
C GLY A 168 -0.30 6.25 9.04
N ARG A 169 -1.61 6.14 8.81
CA ARG A 169 -2.40 5.02 9.34
C ARG A 169 -1.97 3.65 8.80
N VAL A 170 -1.53 3.59 7.54
CA VAL A 170 -0.97 2.36 6.97
C VAL A 170 0.38 2.03 7.61
N LEU A 171 1.24 3.03 7.84
CA LEU A 171 2.53 2.84 8.54
C LEU A 171 2.35 2.35 9.98
N ASP A 172 1.33 2.84 10.70
CA ASP A 172 0.99 2.36 12.05
C ASP A 172 0.72 0.84 12.07
N LEU A 173 0.13 0.29 11.00
CA LEU A 173 -0.08 -1.16 10.91
C LEU A 173 1.23 -1.95 10.93
N PHE A 174 2.34 -1.36 10.54
CA PHE A 174 3.67 -1.99 10.53
C PHE A 174 4.51 -1.62 11.76
N GLY A 175 3.97 -0.81 12.67
CA GLY A 175 4.72 -0.30 13.82
C GLY A 175 5.89 0.60 13.40
N ILE A 176 5.75 1.29 12.29
CA ILE A 176 6.71 2.29 11.80
C ILE A 176 6.31 3.63 12.38
N GLU A 177 7.23 4.29 13.08
CA GLU A 177 6.97 5.62 13.65
C GLU A 177 6.68 6.62 12.54
N GLN A 178 5.66 7.46 12.74
CA GLN A 178 5.22 8.43 11.74
C GLN A 178 4.63 9.67 12.42
N THR A 179 4.65 10.79 11.71
CA THR A 179 4.03 12.08 12.14
C THR A 179 2.95 12.57 11.17
N LEU A 180 2.60 11.77 10.17
CA LEU A 180 1.62 12.12 9.13
C LEU A 180 0.18 12.03 9.64
N ALA A 181 -0.10 11.11 10.55
CA ALA A 181 -1.43 10.91 11.11
C ALA A 181 -1.40 11.06 12.63
N PRO A 182 -2.10 12.06 13.21
CA PRO A 182 -2.20 12.18 14.64
C PRO A 182 -3.00 11.03 15.24
N GLN A 183 -2.63 10.61 16.45
CA GLN A 183 -3.40 9.62 17.19
C GLN A 183 -4.73 10.23 17.63
N TRP A 184 -5.79 9.45 17.53
CA TRP A 184 -7.11 9.85 18.00
C TRP A 184 -7.13 10.01 19.53
N GLN A 185 -7.44 11.24 20.00
CA GLN A 185 -7.50 11.61 21.41
C GLN A 185 -8.93 11.60 22.00
N GLY A 186 -9.91 11.12 21.24
CA GLY A 186 -11.32 11.20 21.59
C GLY A 186 -11.96 12.54 21.19
N ILE A 187 -13.28 12.63 21.31
CA ILE A 187 -14.04 13.86 21.09
C ILE A 187 -14.04 14.66 22.40
N LYS A 188 -13.34 15.78 22.45
CA LYS A 188 -13.53 16.77 23.51
C LYS A 188 -14.82 17.53 23.19
N LEU A 189 -15.91 17.16 23.83
CA LEU A 189 -17.12 17.98 23.83
C LEU A 189 -16.75 19.32 24.46
N GLN A 190 -16.65 20.39 23.66
CA GLN A 190 -16.69 21.73 24.20
C GLN A 190 -18.08 21.86 24.89
N ARG A 191 -18.09 21.92 26.21
CA ARG A 191 -19.31 22.33 26.90
C ARG A 191 -19.64 23.70 26.33
N ALA A 192 -20.77 23.83 25.66
CA ALA A 192 -21.34 25.10 25.31
C ALA A 192 -21.52 25.84 26.65
N GLU A 193 -20.74 26.91 26.85
CA GLU A 193 -21.02 27.83 27.91
C GLU A 193 -22.37 28.47 27.57
N SER A 194 -23.37 28.07 28.32
CA SER A 194 -24.72 28.65 28.31
C SER A 194 -24.72 30.03 28.95
#